data_d2f74dad6d5fa1ae86db3351f8d7cb3d
#
_entry.id   d2f74dad6d5fa1ae86db3351f8d7cb3d
#
_cell.length_a   1.000
_cell.length_b   1.000
_cell.length_c   1.000
_cell.angle_alpha   90.00
_cell.angle_beta   90.00
_cell.angle_gamma   90.00
#
_symmetry.space_group_name_H-M   'P 1'
#
loop_
_entity.id
_entity.type
_entity.pdbx_description
1 polymer ?
#
loop_
_entity_poly.entity_id
_entity_poly.type
_entity_poly.pdbx_seq_one_letter_code
_entity_poly.pdbx_strand_id
1 'polypeptide(L)'
;MDPNDRDARILRQSASQKVAQRTTSTNQRNYLLGLIREENAEVNFDRLLAGPVAASLNTQSTPEILSKLRARFIAEAADHIDIRVRLSIADDTLDLVVVNNLLKVSWPDTEKAPDAEWQLSRATLIELVSKQKTLTELIDSGHIAVVGSTSHSNQLTALIE
;
A
#
# COMPACT_ATOMS: atom_id res chain seq x y z
N MET A 1 16.23 3.88 16.13
CA MET A 1 17.26 3.07 15.43
C MET A 1 17.20 3.51 13.99
N ASP A 2 18.31 3.92 13.38
CA ASP A 2 18.33 4.36 11.98
C ASP A 2 18.14 3.13 11.08
N PRO A 3 17.05 3.04 10.28
CA PRO A 3 16.82 1.93 9.36
C PRO A 3 17.85 1.85 8.24
N ASN A 4 18.60 2.94 8.02
CA ASN A 4 19.64 3.04 6.98
C ASN A 4 21.05 2.78 7.52
N ASP A 5 21.21 2.41 8.79
CA ASP A 5 22.50 2.05 9.37
C ASP A 5 23.09 0.83 8.64
N ARG A 6 24.16 1.11 7.87
CA ARG A 6 24.82 0.10 7.04
C ARG A 6 25.44 -1.02 7.87
N ASP A 7 26.03 -0.70 8.99
CA ASP A 7 26.74 -1.68 9.82
C ASP A 7 25.76 -2.59 10.54
N ALA A 8 24.64 -2.03 11.03
CA ALA A 8 23.54 -2.80 11.59
C ALA A 8 22.94 -3.76 10.57
N ARG A 9 22.78 -3.34 9.30
CA ARG A 9 22.28 -4.18 8.21
C ARG A 9 23.24 -5.34 7.92
N ILE A 10 24.53 -5.08 7.79
CA ILE A 10 25.56 -6.10 7.54
C ILE A 10 25.57 -7.13 8.66
N LEU A 11 25.51 -6.67 9.92
CA LEU A 11 25.47 -7.56 11.08
C LEU A 11 24.22 -8.45 11.08
N ARG A 12 23.06 -7.87 10.78
CA ARG A 12 21.79 -8.60 10.67
C ARG A 12 21.84 -9.67 9.58
N GLN A 13 22.35 -9.32 8.39
CA GLN A 13 22.50 -10.28 7.29
C GLN A 13 23.43 -11.43 7.66
N SER A 14 24.58 -11.14 8.26
CA SER A 14 25.54 -12.14 8.73
C SER A 14 24.91 -13.08 9.77
N ALA A 15 24.17 -12.54 10.74
CA ALA A 15 23.45 -13.32 11.74
C ALA A 15 22.37 -14.21 11.09
N SER A 16 21.55 -13.64 10.21
CA SER A 16 20.50 -14.36 9.48
C SER A 16 21.07 -15.51 8.64
N GLN A 17 22.19 -15.29 7.95
CA GLN A 17 22.86 -16.31 7.18
C GLN A 17 23.39 -17.47 8.06
N LYS A 18 23.99 -17.15 9.21
CA LYS A 18 24.46 -18.18 10.16
C LYS A 18 23.31 -19.00 10.73
N VAL A 19 22.17 -18.38 11.04
CA VAL A 19 20.96 -19.09 11.49
C VAL A 19 20.40 -19.96 10.37
N ALA A 20 20.32 -19.44 9.13
CA ALA A 20 19.85 -20.20 7.98
C ALA A 20 20.70 -21.45 7.71
N GLN A 21 22.03 -21.38 7.94
CA GLN A 21 22.93 -22.53 7.78
C GLN A 21 22.76 -23.60 8.85
N ARG A 22 22.29 -23.23 10.05
CA ARG A 22 22.17 -24.12 11.21
C ARG A 22 20.77 -24.68 11.39
N THR A 23 19.74 -24.03 10.84
CA THR A 23 18.36 -24.50 10.98
C THR A 23 18.10 -25.75 10.13
N THR A 24 17.39 -26.70 10.71
CA THR A 24 16.87 -27.88 9.98
C THR A 24 15.54 -27.60 9.28
N SER A 25 14.86 -26.48 9.64
CA SER A 25 13.60 -26.06 9.03
C SER A 25 13.85 -25.43 7.66
N THR A 26 13.39 -26.07 6.60
CA THR A 26 13.48 -25.53 5.22
C THR A 26 12.74 -24.20 5.09
N ASN A 27 11.58 -24.06 5.71
CA ASN A 27 10.80 -22.82 5.66
C ASN A 27 11.54 -21.65 6.33
N GLN A 28 12.10 -21.89 7.51
CA GLN A 28 12.88 -20.87 8.22
C GLN A 28 14.13 -20.49 7.45
N ARG A 29 14.84 -21.46 6.88
CA ARG A 29 16.01 -21.21 6.03
C ARG A 29 15.64 -20.34 4.83
N ASN A 30 14.61 -20.73 4.09
CA ASN A 30 14.19 -20.00 2.88
C ASN A 30 13.71 -18.58 3.23
N TYR A 31 13.01 -18.39 4.34
CA TYR A 31 12.60 -17.07 4.83
C TYR A 31 13.82 -16.17 5.08
N LEU A 32 14.80 -16.66 5.87
CA LEU A 32 16.00 -15.87 6.20
C LEU A 32 16.85 -15.54 4.97
N LEU A 33 17.01 -16.48 4.04
CA LEU A 33 17.72 -16.22 2.79
C LEU A 33 16.93 -15.28 1.88
N GLY A 34 15.61 -15.35 1.88
CA GLY A 34 14.74 -14.43 1.18
C GLY A 34 14.90 -12.99 1.65
N LEU A 35 14.88 -12.77 2.98
CA LEU A 35 15.10 -11.44 3.58
C LEU A 35 16.45 -10.84 3.16
N ILE A 36 17.52 -11.63 3.16
CA ILE A 36 18.86 -11.15 2.74
C ILE A 36 18.84 -10.68 1.29
N ARG A 37 18.18 -11.45 0.39
CA ARG A 37 18.08 -11.10 -1.02
C ARG A 37 17.24 -9.84 -1.26
N GLU A 38 16.17 -9.69 -0.51
CA GLU A 38 15.32 -8.49 -0.57
C GLU A 38 16.10 -7.25 -0.10
N GLU A 39 16.81 -7.34 1.02
CA GLU A 39 17.67 -6.26 1.53
C GLU A 39 18.80 -5.87 0.57
N ASN A 40 19.28 -6.81 -0.24
CA ASN A 40 20.28 -6.58 -1.28
C ASN A 40 19.66 -6.11 -2.60
N ALA A 41 18.35 -5.90 -2.67
CA ALA A 41 17.61 -5.61 -3.90
C ALA A 41 17.77 -6.67 -5.02
N GLU A 42 18.17 -7.89 -4.67
CA GLU A 42 18.27 -9.02 -5.61
C GLU A 42 16.89 -9.56 -6.00
N VAL A 43 15.90 -9.42 -5.09
CA VAL A 43 14.51 -9.84 -5.28
C VAL A 43 13.59 -8.79 -4.67
N ASN A 44 12.58 -8.39 -5.41
CA ASN A 44 11.45 -7.61 -4.90
C ASN A 44 10.23 -8.53 -4.82
N PHE A 45 9.90 -9.00 -3.61
CA PHE A 45 8.79 -9.93 -3.38
C PHE A 45 7.43 -9.27 -3.67
N ASP A 46 7.25 -7.99 -3.37
CA ASP A 46 6.02 -7.28 -3.68
C ASP A 46 5.74 -7.32 -5.19
N ARG A 47 6.76 -7.03 -6.00
CA ARG A 47 6.65 -7.08 -7.47
C ARG A 47 6.44 -8.51 -8.01
N LEU A 48 7.09 -9.48 -7.39
CA LEU A 48 6.94 -10.90 -7.78
C LEU A 48 5.51 -11.40 -7.53
N LEU A 49 4.88 -10.98 -6.43
CA LEU A 49 3.55 -11.38 -6.03
C LEU A 49 2.43 -10.50 -6.64
N ALA A 50 2.78 -9.36 -7.24
CA ALA A 50 1.80 -8.42 -7.77
C ALA A 50 0.84 -9.04 -8.79
N GLY A 51 1.35 -9.87 -9.71
CA GLY A 51 0.53 -10.55 -10.70
C GLY A 51 -0.51 -11.52 -10.10
N PRO A 52 -0.11 -12.51 -9.30
CA PRO A 52 -1.03 -13.39 -8.58
C PRO A 52 -2.03 -12.65 -7.70
N VAL A 53 -1.59 -11.59 -6.99
CA VAL A 53 -2.48 -10.74 -6.18
C VAL A 53 -3.50 -10.04 -7.08
N ALA A 54 -3.08 -9.40 -8.17
CA ALA A 54 -3.97 -8.74 -9.11
C ALA A 54 -5.01 -9.70 -9.70
N ALA A 55 -4.61 -10.93 -10.06
CA ALA A 55 -5.52 -11.95 -10.55
C ALA A 55 -6.61 -12.29 -9.52
N SER A 56 -6.24 -12.39 -8.23
CA SER A 56 -7.22 -12.65 -7.16
C SER A 56 -8.17 -11.48 -6.91
N LEU A 57 -7.74 -10.24 -7.17
CA LEU A 57 -8.55 -9.03 -6.98
C LEU A 57 -9.64 -8.87 -8.05
N ASN A 58 -9.46 -9.44 -9.24
CA ASN A 58 -10.43 -9.33 -10.31
C ASN A 58 -11.82 -9.87 -9.98
N THR A 59 -11.91 -10.83 -9.05
CA THR A 59 -13.17 -11.45 -8.63
C THR A 59 -13.81 -10.78 -7.41
N GLN A 60 -13.14 -9.81 -6.79
CA GLN A 60 -13.60 -9.13 -5.57
C GLN A 60 -14.39 -7.86 -5.92
N SER A 61 -15.32 -7.46 -5.06
CA SER A 61 -16.02 -6.18 -5.17
C SER A 61 -15.09 -4.99 -4.92
N THR A 62 -15.47 -3.81 -5.42
CA THR A 62 -14.70 -2.57 -5.22
C THR A 62 -14.45 -2.24 -3.74
N PRO A 63 -15.45 -2.34 -2.83
CA PRO A 63 -15.20 -2.13 -1.40
C PRO A 63 -14.22 -3.13 -0.79
N GLU A 64 -14.26 -4.41 -1.21
CA GLU A 64 -13.32 -5.43 -0.72
C GLU A 64 -11.89 -5.14 -1.17
N ILE A 65 -11.70 -4.71 -2.42
CA ILE A 65 -10.39 -4.31 -2.94
C ILE A 65 -9.85 -3.12 -2.15
N LEU A 66 -10.65 -2.06 -2.00
CA LEU A 66 -10.27 -0.86 -1.25
C LEU A 66 -9.95 -1.16 0.22
N SER A 67 -10.68 -2.09 0.85
CA SER A 67 -10.45 -2.46 2.25
C SER A 67 -9.02 -2.99 2.51
N LYS A 68 -8.34 -3.49 1.47
CA LYS A 68 -6.96 -3.98 1.59
C LYS A 68 -5.94 -2.85 1.79
N LEU A 69 -6.28 -1.61 1.45
CA LEU A 69 -5.44 -0.44 1.75
C LEU A 69 -5.27 -0.24 3.26
N ARG A 70 -6.21 -0.73 4.08
CA ARG A 70 -6.09 -0.68 5.55
C ARG A 70 -4.85 -1.42 6.07
N ALA A 71 -4.42 -2.48 5.38
CA ALA A 71 -3.24 -3.25 5.77
C ALA A 71 -1.92 -2.49 5.55
N ARG A 72 -1.95 -1.40 4.78
CA ARG A 72 -0.79 -0.55 4.50
C ARG A 72 -0.84 0.76 5.26
N PHE A 73 -2.01 1.08 5.82
CA PHE A 73 -2.25 2.35 6.46
C PHE A 73 -1.33 2.56 7.66
N ILE A 74 -0.59 3.66 7.64
CA ILE A 74 0.38 4.04 8.68
C ILE A 74 -0.34 4.86 9.75
N ALA A 75 -0.95 4.16 10.71
CA ALA A 75 -1.78 4.77 11.75
C ALA A 75 -1.00 5.78 12.62
N GLU A 76 0.28 5.52 12.88
CA GLU A 76 1.15 6.38 13.67
C GLU A 76 1.42 7.73 13.01
N ALA A 77 1.37 7.77 11.67
CA ALA A 77 1.55 9.01 10.90
C ALA A 77 0.24 9.79 10.71
N ALA A 78 -0.90 9.22 11.11
CA ALA A 78 -2.22 9.81 10.90
C ALA A 78 -2.72 10.66 12.09
N ASP A 79 -1.85 10.96 13.06
CA ASP A 79 -2.24 11.73 14.25
C ASP A 79 -2.74 13.14 13.86
N HIS A 80 -3.92 13.48 14.37
CA HIS A 80 -4.62 14.75 14.08
C HIS A 80 -5.00 14.95 12.59
N ILE A 81 -4.99 13.89 11.77
CA ILE A 81 -5.40 13.96 10.38
C ILE A 81 -6.88 13.53 10.28
N ASP A 82 -7.69 14.40 9.68
CA ASP A 82 -9.08 14.10 9.30
C ASP A 82 -9.22 14.43 7.81
N ILE A 83 -9.35 13.42 6.97
CA ILE A 83 -9.37 13.55 5.51
C ILE A 83 -10.47 12.65 4.95
N ARG A 84 -11.21 13.17 3.99
CA ARG A 84 -12.19 12.43 3.19
C ARG A 84 -11.85 12.55 1.71
N VAL A 85 -11.49 11.44 1.09
CA VAL A 85 -11.28 11.36 -0.36
C VAL A 85 -12.38 10.49 -0.97
N ARG A 86 -13.12 11.06 -1.91
CA ARG A 86 -14.13 10.35 -2.69
C ARG A 86 -13.48 9.69 -3.89
N LEU A 87 -13.73 8.41 -4.10
CA LEU A 87 -13.27 7.65 -5.23
C LEU A 87 -14.43 7.35 -6.16
N SER A 88 -14.31 7.75 -7.42
CA SER A 88 -15.20 7.35 -8.51
C SER A 88 -14.50 6.28 -9.34
N ILE A 89 -14.98 5.05 -9.28
CA ILE A 89 -14.36 3.86 -9.87
C ILE A 89 -15.40 3.16 -10.75
N ALA A 90 -15.37 3.40 -12.05
CA ALA A 90 -16.42 2.97 -12.96
C ALA A 90 -17.81 3.43 -12.45
N ASP A 91 -18.70 2.48 -12.11
CA ASP A 91 -20.04 2.78 -11.62
C ASP A 91 -20.11 2.89 -10.08
N ASP A 92 -19.03 2.57 -9.39
CA ASP A 92 -18.96 2.63 -7.93
C ASP A 92 -18.43 3.98 -7.46
N THR A 93 -19.04 4.52 -6.40
CA THR A 93 -18.51 5.68 -5.68
C THR A 93 -18.36 5.33 -4.21
N LEU A 94 -17.18 5.57 -3.65
CA LEU A 94 -16.84 5.23 -2.27
C LEU A 94 -16.00 6.34 -1.64
N ASP A 95 -16.11 6.52 -0.33
CA ASP A 95 -15.27 7.43 0.43
C ASP A 95 -14.20 6.66 1.21
N LEU A 96 -12.93 7.09 1.04
CA LEU A 96 -11.84 6.79 1.96
C LEU A 96 -11.79 7.90 3.01
N VAL A 97 -11.96 7.51 4.27
CA VAL A 97 -12.00 8.47 5.38
C VAL A 97 -10.92 8.11 6.39
N VAL A 98 -10.00 9.03 6.62
CA VAL A 98 -9.03 8.97 7.73
C VAL A 98 -9.62 9.76 8.88
N VAL A 99 -9.83 9.13 10.01
CA VAL A 99 -10.35 9.77 11.22
C VAL A 99 -9.93 8.96 12.44
N ASN A 100 -9.48 9.62 13.50
CA ASN A 100 -9.00 8.98 14.73
C ASN A 100 -7.96 7.87 14.45
N ASN A 101 -6.98 8.14 13.61
CA ASN A 101 -5.90 7.22 13.21
C ASN A 101 -6.40 5.93 12.55
N LEU A 102 -7.57 5.96 11.92
CA LEU A 102 -8.17 4.81 11.23
C LEU A 102 -8.51 5.16 9.78
N LEU A 103 -8.18 4.27 8.86
CA LEU A 103 -8.67 4.32 7.48
C LEU A 103 -9.99 3.54 7.37
N LYS A 104 -11.04 4.23 6.98
CA LYS A 104 -12.37 3.65 6.73
C LYS A 104 -12.69 3.70 5.25
N VAL A 105 -13.38 2.66 4.77
CA VAL A 105 -14.02 2.64 3.45
C VAL A 105 -15.52 2.64 3.70
N SER A 106 -16.23 3.58 3.11
CA SER A 106 -17.68 3.72 3.26
C SER A 106 -18.35 4.15 1.97
N TRP A 107 -19.65 3.97 1.89
CA TRP A 107 -20.44 4.62 0.85
C TRP A 107 -20.42 6.14 1.04
N PRO A 108 -20.62 6.92 -0.04
CA PRO A 108 -20.57 8.37 0.03
C PRO A 108 -21.57 8.93 1.06
N ASP A 109 -21.08 9.79 1.91
CA ASP A 109 -21.92 10.61 2.76
C ASP A 109 -22.32 11.87 1.98
N THR A 110 -23.59 11.98 1.62
CA THR A 110 -24.10 13.09 0.81
C THR A 110 -24.16 14.42 1.58
N GLU A 111 -24.13 14.36 2.91
CA GLU A 111 -24.15 15.54 3.77
C GLU A 111 -22.76 16.13 3.97
N LYS A 112 -21.70 15.37 3.65
CA LYS A 112 -20.30 15.78 3.82
C LYS A 112 -19.59 15.86 2.49
N ALA A 113 -19.09 17.05 2.17
CA ALA A 113 -18.24 17.22 1.01
C ALA A 113 -16.89 16.51 1.20
N PRO A 114 -16.34 15.88 0.18
CA PRO A 114 -14.98 15.36 0.21
C PRO A 114 -13.95 16.50 0.11
N ASP A 115 -12.77 16.30 0.70
CA ASP A 115 -11.63 17.22 0.59
C ASP A 115 -10.96 17.11 -0.79
N ALA A 116 -10.99 15.90 -1.36
CA ALA A 116 -10.53 15.62 -2.71
C ALA A 116 -11.36 14.50 -3.35
N GLU A 117 -11.33 14.45 -4.68
CA GLU A 117 -11.96 13.38 -5.45
C GLU A 117 -10.94 12.74 -6.37
N TRP A 118 -10.93 11.41 -6.41
CA TRP A 118 -10.09 10.63 -7.31
C TRP A 118 -10.98 9.89 -8.31
N GLN A 119 -10.68 10.07 -9.58
CA GLN A 119 -11.35 9.35 -10.65
C GLN A 119 -10.37 8.36 -11.25
N LEU A 120 -10.72 7.09 -11.25
CA LEU A 120 -9.84 6.02 -11.71
C LEU A 120 -10.63 4.83 -12.24
N SER A 121 -9.98 4.04 -13.08
CA SER A 121 -10.56 2.78 -13.53
C SER A 121 -10.42 1.67 -12.49
N ARG A 122 -11.25 0.62 -12.61
CA ARG A 122 -11.09 -0.58 -11.79
C ARG A 122 -9.71 -1.25 -11.99
N ALA A 123 -9.20 -1.24 -13.22
CA ALA A 123 -7.87 -1.77 -13.51
C ALA A 123 -6.79 -1.00 -12.76
N THR A 124 -6.87 0.34 -12.75
CA THR A 124 -5.97 1.22 -12.01
C THR A 124 -6.02 0.96 -10.50
N LEU A 125 -7.23 0.73 -9.95
CA LEU A 125 -7.38 0.34 -8.55
C LEU A 125 -6.66 -0.97 -8.23
N ILE A 126 -6.77 -1.96 -9.12
CA ILE A 126 -6.08 -3.25 -8.95
C ILE A 126 -4.56 -3.08 -9.04
N GLU A 127 -4.05 -2.29 -9.98
CA GLU A 127 -2.62 -1.97 -10.08
C GLU A 127 -2.09 -1.35 -8.76
N LEU A 128 -2.83 -0.40 -8.21
CA LEU A 128 -2.51 0.24 -6.93
C LEU A 128 -2.49 -0.77 -5.77
N VAL A 129 -3.58 -1.53 -5.60
CA VAL A 129 -3.73 -2.45 -4.47
C VAL A 129 -2.80 -3.65 -4.57
N SER A 130 -2.45 -4.10 -5.79
CA SER A 130 -1.49 -5.19 -6.00
C SER A 130 -0.02 -4.73 -5.97
N LYS A 131 0.25 -3.42 -5.73
CA LYS A 131 1.60 -2.83 -5.75
C LYS A 131 2.33 -2.95 -7.10
N GLN A 132 1.60 -3.04 -8.19
CA GLN A 132 2.20 -2.99 -9.54
C GLN A 132 2.72 -1.59 -9.85
N LYS A 133 1.97 -0.58 -9.38
CA LYS A 133 2.33 0.84 -9.47
C LYS A 133 2.04 1.53 -8.15
N THR A 134 2.80 2.56 -7.84
CA THR A 134 2.55 3.45 -6.71
C THR A 134 1.41 4.42 -7.05
N LEU A 135 0.79 4.99 -6.02
CA LEU A 135 -0.23 6.00 -6.20
C LEU A 135 0.33 7.24 -6.90
N THR A 136 1.56 7.64 -6.52
CA THR A 136 2.28 8.74 -7.15
C THR A 136 2.46 8.50 -8.65
N GLU A 137 2.97 7.33 -9.05
CA GLU A 137 3.11 6.97 -10.48
C GLU A 137 1.78 7.01 -11.23
N LEU A 138 0.69 6.57 -10.62
CA LEU A 138 -0.64 6.56 -11.23
C LEU A 138 -1.22 7.96 -11.39
N ILE A 139 -0.96 8.88 -10.46
CA ILE A 139 -1.36 10.29 -10.57
C ILE A 139 -0.52 10.98 -11.65
N ASP A 140 0.80 10.85 -11.63
CA ASP A 140 1.73 11.49 -12.56
C ASP A 140 1.49 11.03 -14.00
N SER A 141 1.11 9.76 -14.21
CA SER A 141 0.78 9.21 -15.52
C SER A 141 -0.66 9.50 -15.97
N GLY A 142 -1.46 10.20 -15.16
CA GLY A 142 -2.84 10.54 -15.48
C GLY A 142 -3.85 9.38 -15.41
N HIS A 143 -3.46 8.24 -14.83
CA HIS A 143 -4.38 7.11 -14.60
C HIS A 143 -5.34 7.37 -13.43
N ILE A 144 -4.98 8.30 -12.54
CA ILE A 144 -5.83 8.83 -11.50
C ILE A 144 -5.96 10.33 -11.70
N ALA A 145 -7.16 10.81 -11.99
CA ALA A 145 -7.45 12.24 -12.01
C ALA A 145 -7.82 12.70 -10.60
N VAL A 146 -7.15 13.74 -10.12
CA VAL A 146 -7.38 14.33 -8.79
C VAL A 146 -8.09 15.66 -8.96
N VAL A 147 -9.23 15.83 -8.28
CA VAL A 147 -10.00 17.07 -8.21
C VAL A 147 -10.10 17.51 -6.75
N GLY A 148 -9.97 18.79 -6.48
CA GLY A 148 -10.03 19.37 -5.12
C GLY A 148 -8.65 19.57 -4.49
N SER A 149 -8.52 19.28 -3.18
CA SER A 149 -7.30 19.54 -2.44
C SER A 149 -6.17 18.59 -2.76
N THR A 150 -5.18 19.07 -3.49
CA THR A 150 -3.93 18.31 -3.75
C THR A 150 -3.17 18.01 -2.45
N SER A 151 -3.24 18.91 -1.46
CA SER A 151 -2.60 18.71 -0.16
C SER A 151 -3.18 17.50 0.57
N HIS A 152 -4.50 17.39 0.67
CA HIS A 152 -5.15 16.24 1.31
C HIS A 152 -4.93 14.94 0.52
N SER A 153 -4.90 15.04 -0.81
CA SER A 153 -4.57 13.90 -1.67
C SER A 153 -3.14 13.39 -1.37
N ASN A 154 -2.14 14.28 -1.29
CA ASN A 154 -0.76 13.93 -0.97
C ASN A 154 -0.62 13.37 0.46
N GLN A 155 -1.35 13.93 1.43
CA GLN A 155 -1.36 13.40 2.79
C GLN A 155 -1.90 11.97 2.83
N LEU A 156 -3.03 11.70 2.15
CA LEU A 156 -3.56 10.34 2.09
C LEU A 156 -2.59 9.38 1.39
N THR A 157 -1.94 9.84 0.31
CA THR A 157 -0.90 9.06 -0.38
C THR A 157 0.20 8.62 0.59
N ALA A 158 0.75 9.56 1.36
CA ALA A 158 1.82 9.29 2.32
C ALA A 158 1.40 8.33 3.46
N LEU A 159 0.08 8.19 3.72
CA LEU A 159 -0.44 7.29 4.75
C LEU A 159 -0.69 5.86 4.26
N ILE A 160 -0.69 5.62 2.94
CA ILE A 160 -1.02 4.30 2.34
C ILE A 160 0.06 3.74 1.41
N GLU A 161 1.14 4.46 1.14
CA GLU A 161 2.36 4.01 0.44
C GLU A 161 3.46 3.61 1.40
#